data_8ed9e137afff71f3db4eaaba1c0c5785
#
_entry.id   8ed9e137afff71f3db4eaaba1c0c5785
#
_cell.length_a   1.000
_cell.length_b   1.000
_cell.length_c   1.000
_cell.angle_alpha   90.00
_cell.angle_beta   90.00
_cell.angle_gamma   90.00
#
_symmetry.space_group_name_H-M   'P 1'
#
loop_
_entity.id
_entity.type
_entity.pdbx_description
1 polymer ?
#
loop_
_entity_poly.entity_id
_entity_poly.type
_entity_poly.pdbx_seq_one_letter_code
_entity_poly.pdbx_strand_id
1 'polypeptide(L)'
;QRQMCIRDSVRGMQHVAKLIQDNTSKIVVLSAPKDVTKHLGEVAASFFNRNIEEAHDKITRLEFQFIDFANELLTNDTIKHEAIRGILDCFQAIWKYSMEPFYSTDEKEILAQGELLTSTLLGFYLQEQGMDNSVICAFDFIRTGMNGEADEEYISQKVKEICKAYPNTHLFLTQGSICRNAFGETDYLKQGGSDYTAALIGTAIQAEEIRIWTDVDIHSNDTLVVKDANTIKNLSFSEAERLIYFNPQILHPLCLATAWKENIPIRLLNPMNPTSEGTYISANRLNENMVKAVATKDSITYIRFESNHTLRPYMFISKIFDIFAKYKTMPCLLTSSNDNISVATDDRNFLSLILQELNKYARIWVEDKMSIISVVGNMKSSCIETEARIMDALRNIPLKMISYGSDENDVSLVVKVTDKAEALRLLDEKLLKKAS
;
A
#
# COMPACT_ATOMS: atom_id res chain seq x y z
N GLN A 1 1.40 7.64 -8.25
CA GLN A 1 2.37 8.09 -9.27
C GLN A 1 3.21 9.30 -8.84
N ARG A 2 3.00 9.92 -7.67
CA ARG A 2 3.68 11.17 -7.25
C ARG A 2 4.63 11.06 -6.06
N GLN A 3 4.77 9.92 -5.41
CA GLN A 3 5.84 9.69 -4.40
C GLN A 3 7.25 9.88 -4.99
N MET A 4 7.34 9.93 -6.31
CA MET A 4 8.56 9.91 -7.10
C MET A 4 9.35 11.22 -7.10
N CYS A 5 8.68 12.38 -7.12
CA CYS A 5 9.36 13.65 -7.33
C CYS A 5 10.31 14.09 -6.21
N ILE A 6 10.22 13.47 -5.02
CA ILE A 6 11.03 13.88 -3.86
C ILE A 6 12.34 13.10 -3.78
N ARG A 7 12.39 11.85 -4.28
CA ARG A 7 13.58 10.99 -4.18
C ARG A 7 14.42 10.94 -5.45
N ASP A 8 13.87 11.37 -6.58
CA ASP A 8 14.49 11.25 -7.92
C ASP A 8 15.40 12.44 -8.27
N SER A 9 15.62 13.36 -7.34
CA SER A 9 16.45 14.53 -7.55
C SER A 9 17.23 14.90 -6.29
N VAL A 10 18.33 15.59 -6.47
CA VAL A 10 19.14 16.16 -5.37
C VAL A 10 18.26 16.96 -4.41
N ARG A 11 17.37 17.82 -4.95
CA ARG A 11 16.43 18.59 -4.12
C ARG A 11 15.47 17.71 -3.34
N GLY A 12 15.04 16.59 -3.94
CA GLY A 12 14.18 15.61 -3.29
C GLY A 12 14.86 14.93 -2.10
N MET A 13 16.12 14.51 -2.26
CA MET A 13 16.91 13.91 -1.18
C MET A 13 17.19 14.91 -0.05
N GLN A 14 17.52 16.17 -0.42
CA GLN A 14 17.65 17.27 0.53
C GLN A 14 16.35 17.55 1.30
N HIS A 15 15.21 17.43 0.65
CA HIS A 15 13.91 17.58 1.29
C HIS A 15 13.64 16.45 2.29
N VAL A 16 13.90 15.19 1.92
CA VAL A 16 13.79 14.03 2.84
C VAL A 16 14.67 14.24 4.07
N ALA A 17 15.91 14.69 3.90
CA ALA A 17 16.81 14.99 5.01
C ALA A 17 16.20 16.01 5.99
N LYS A 18 15.58 17.08 5.47
CA LYS A 18 14.88 18.07 6.31
C LYS A 18 13.68 17.51 7.06
N LEU A 19 12.93 16.57 6.45
CA LEU A 19 11.77 15.93 7.09
C LEU A 19 12.15 15.05 8.28
N ILE A 20 13.38 14.49 8.27
CA ILE A 20 13.86 13.60 9.33
C ILE A 20 14.76 14.31 10.33
N GLN A 21 15.02 15.60 10.12
CA GLN A 21 15.89 16.43 10.97
C GLN A 21 15.14 16.89 12.22
N ASP A 22 15.08 16.02 13.22
CA ASP A 22 14.63 16.35 14.57
C ASP A 22 15.43 15.53 15.59
N ASN A 23 15.33 15.85 16.88
CA ASN A 23 16.08 15.23 17.96
C ASN A 23 15.46 13.90 18.47
N THR A 24 14.47 13.32 17.77
CA THR A 24 13.87 12.06 18.20
C THR A 24 14.65 10.88 17.66
N SER A 25 14.75 9.80 18.47
CA SER A 25 15.31 8.54 17.98
C SER A 25 14.37 7.90 16.98
N LYS A 26 14.91 7.49 15.81
CA LYS A 26 14.07 6.94 14.73
C LYS A 26 14.81 5.97 13.82
N ILE A 27 14.06 5.08 13.22
CA ILE A 27 14.53 4.23 12.11
C ILE A 27 13.77 4.66 10.85
N VAL A 28 14.48 5.11 9.85
CA VAL A 28 13.95 5.59 8.58
C VAL A 28 14.05 4.49 7.54
N VAL A 29 12.91 4.05 7.02
CA VAL A 29 12.83 3.05 5.96
C VAL A 29 12.71 3.76 4.62
N LEU A 30 13.63 3.47 3.71
CA LEU A 30 13.73 4.10 2.41
C LEU A 30 13.31 3.15 1.30
N SER A 31 12.71 3.67 0.25
CA SER A 31 12.43 2.93 -0.99
C SER A 31 13.27 3.49 -2.12
N ALA A 32 13.63 2.66 -3.08
CA ALA A 32 14.19 3.11 -4.33
C ALA A 32 13.21 4.02 -5.10
N PRO A 33 13.72 5.01 -5.85
CA PRO A 33 12.93 5.71 -6.86
C PRO A 33 12.37 4.75 -7.92
N LYS A 34 11.12 4.98 -8.36
CA LYS A 34 10.47 4.08 -9.34
C LYS A 34 11.23 4.01 -10.67
N ASP A 35 11.79 5.13 -11.10
CA ASP A 35 12.55 5.16 -12.35
C ASP A 35 13.84 4.33 -12.22
N VAL A 36 14.50 4.35 -11.06
CA VAL A 36 15.66 3.50 -10.78
C VAL A 36 15.28 2.03 -10.83
N THR A 37 14.21 1.63 -10.15
CA THR A 37 13.71 0.25 -10.16
C THR A 37 13.35 -0.19 -11.59
N LYS A 38 12.74 0.70 -12.39
CA LYS A 38 12.41 0.43 -13.79
C LYS A 38 13.68 0.19 -14.63
N HIS A 39 14.68 1.06 -14.52
CA HIS A 39 15.93 0.92 -15.29
C HIS A 39 16.70 -0.33 -14.87
N LEU A 40 16.75 -0.66 -13.58
CA LEU A 40 17.33 -1.91 -13.10
C LEU A 40 16.59 -3.14 -13.65
N GLY A 41 15.26 -3.08 -13.73
CA GLY A 41 14.44 -4.13 -14.38
C GLY A 41 14.75 -4.27 -15.87
N GLU A 42 15.00 -3.15 -16.58
CA GLU A 42 15.43 -3.18 -17.98
C GLU A 42 16.82 -3.81 -18.15
N VAL A 43 17.74 -3.60 -17.19
CA VAL A 43 19.05 -4.28 -17.16
C VAL A 43 18.86 -5.79 -16.97
N ALA A 44 18.06 -6.20 -15.97
CA ALA A 44 17.77 -7.61 -15.70
C ALA A 44 17.12 -8.29 -16.93
N ALA A 45 16.18 -7.62 -17.59
CA ALA A 45 15.56 -8.12 -18.81
C ALA A 45 16.57 -8.30 -19.96
N SER A 46 17.56 -7.40 -20.09
CA SER A 46 18.61 -7.54 -21.11
C SER A 46 19.50 -8.76 -20.82
N PHE A 47 19.88 -9.02 -19.58
CA PHE A 47 20.62 -10.24 -19.20
C PHE A 47 19.78 -11.50 -19.45
N PHE A 48 18.51 -11.49 -19.05
CA PHE A 48 17.61 -12.63 -19.28
C PHE A 48 17.46 -12.98 -20.76
N ASN A 49 17.40 -11.98 -21.63
CA ASN A 49 17.35 -12.12 -23.07
C ASN A 49 18.73 -12.38 -23.72
N ARG A 50 19.80 -12.51 -22.91
CA ARG A 50 21.20 -12.69 -23.37
C ARG A 50 21.72 -11.57 -24.26
N ASN A 51 21.16 -10.37 -24.11
CA ASN A 51 21.64 -9.17 -24.80
C ASN A 51 22.65 -8.43 -23.92
N ILE A 52 23.87 -8.97 -23.86
CA ILE A 52 24.91 -8.49 -22.93
C ILE A 52 25.37 -7.07 -23.28
N GLU A 53 25.48 -6.72 -24.56
CA GLU A 53 25.88 -5.36 -24.99
C GLU A 53 24.87 -4.31 -24.51
N GLU A 54 23.59 -4.57 -24.70
CA GLU A 54 22.52 -3.67 -24.22
C GLU A 54 22.50 -3.56 -22.69
N ALA A 55 22.74 -4.68 -21.98
CA ALA A 55 22.86 -4.65 -20.52
C ALA A 55 24.01 -3.76 -20.09
N HIS A 56 25.21 -3.89 -20.72
CA HIS A 56 26.38 -3.07 -20.44
C HIS A 56 26.12 -1.58 -20.66
N ASP A 57 25.48 -1.21 -21.76
CA ASP A 57 25.14 0.18 -22.07
C ASP A 57 24.21 0.78 -21.00
N LYS A 58 23.19 0.00 -20.58
CA LYS A 58 22.23 0.42 -19.56
C LYS A 58 22.89 0.56 -18.19
N ILE A 59 23.72 -0.41 -17.78
CA ILE A 59 24.45 -0.37 -16.50
C ILE A 59 25.38 0.84 -16.48
N THR A 60 26.20 1.00 -17.51
CA THR A 60 27.16 2.13 -17.61
C THR A 60 26.44 3.47 -17.50
N ARG A 61 25.32 3.63 -18.21
CA ARG A 61 24.52 4.86 -18.15
C ARG A 61 23.96 5.11 -16.75
N LEU A 62 23.43 4.09 -16.10
CA LEU A 62 22.86 4.21 -14.78
C LEU A 62 23.94 4.50 -13.71
N GLU A 63 25.09 3.85 -13.82
CA GLU A 63 26.26 4.07 -12.95
C GLU A 63 26.73 5.52 -13.06
N PHE A 64 26.92 6.04 -14.27
CA PHE A 64 27.27 7.46 -14.47
C PHE A 64 26.23 8.42 -13.89
N GLN A 65 24.93 8.13 -14.07
CA GLN A 65 23.86 8.95 -13.48
C GLN A 65 23.96 9.01 -11.95
N PHE A 66 24.27 7.89 -11.29
CA PHE A 66 24.43 7.87 -9.83
C PHE A 66 25.72 8.58 -9.36
N ILE A 67 26.80 8.47 -10.12
CA ILE A 67 28.04 9.22 -9.84
C ILE A 67 27.81 10.72 -10.01
N ASP A 68 27.15 11.15 -11.09
CA ASP A 68 26.80 12.55 -11.31
C ASP A 68 25.86 13.06 -10.21
N PHE A 69 24.87 12.26 -9.81
CA PHE A 69 23.99 12.59 -8.69
C PHE A 69 24.75 12.80 -7.38
N ALA A 70 25.72 11.91 -7.06
CA ALA A 70 26.56 12.05 -5.88
C ALA A 70 27.44 13.32 -5.96
N ASN A 71 27.99 13.64 -7.14
CA ASN A 71 28.78 14.85 -7.38
C ASN A 71 27.95 16.13 -7.18
N GLU A 72 26.68 16.13 -7.57
CA GLU A 72 25.77 17.28 -7.39
C GLU A 72 25.28 17.38 -5.93
N LEU A 73 25.05 16.24 -5.27
CA LEU A 73 24.49 16.17 -3.92
C LEU A 73 25.51 16.54 -2.85
N LEU A 74 26.78 16.08 -2.99
CA LEU A 74 27.82 16.17 -1.98
C LEU A 74 28.88 17.20 -2.37
N THR A 75 29.28 18.01 -1.39
CA THR A 75 30.30 19.07 -1.56
C THR A 75 31.65 18.72 -0.93
N ASN A 76 31.64 17.89 0.12
CA ASN A 76 32.84 17.44 0.80
C ASN A 76 33.53 16.32 0.02
N ASP A 77 34.75 16.53 -0.44
CA ASP A 77 35.47 15.59 -1.31
C ASP A 77 35.71 14.22 -0.66
N THR A 78 35.98 14.16 0.64
CA THR A 78 36.22 12.89 1.34
C THR A 78 34.93 12.05 1.37
N ILE A 79 33.84 12.65 1.81
CA ILE A 79 32.53 11.99 1.88
C ILE A 79 32.05 11.58 0.48
N LYS A 80 32.30 12.45 -0.51
CA LYS A 80 31.96 12.17 -1.91
C LYS A 80 32.71 10.94 -2.45
N HIS A 81 34.00 10.82 -2.19
CA HIS A 81 34.76 9.64 -2.61
C HIS A 81 34.28 8.35 -1.95
N GLU A 82 33.90 8.41 -0.66
CA GLU A 82 33.31 7.26 0.03
C GLU A 82 31.94 6.90 -0.54
N ALA A 83 31.11 7.89 -0.84
CA ALA A 83 29.81 7.67 -1.47
C ALA A 83 29.94 7.04 -2.87
N ILE A 84 30.87 7.55 -3.70
CA ILE A 84 31.14 6.98 -5.03
C ILE A 84 31.64 5.53 -4.90
N ARG A 85 32.47 5.21 -3.92
CA ARG A 85 32.88 3.82 -3.67
C ARG A 85 31.68 2.94 -3.36
N GLY A 86 30.78 3.37 -2.46
CA GLY A 86 29.55 2.63 -2.15
C GLY A 86 28.63 2.45 -3.36
N ILE A 87 28.57 3.44 -4.25
CA ILE A 87 27.85 3.31 -5.55
C ILE A 87 28.51 2.22 -6.41
N LEU A 88 29.82 2.26 -6.58
CA LEU A 88 30.56 1.29 -7.39
C LEU A 88 30.42 -0.13 -6.85
N ASP A 89 30.40 -0.32 -5.52
CA ASP A 89 30.18 -1.62 -4.89
C ASP A 89 28.79 -2.19 -5.25
N CYS A 90 27.76 -1.35 -5.26
CA CYS A 90 26.41 -1.76 -5.72
C CYS A 90 26.42 -2.14 -7.21
N PHE A 91 27.07 -1.37 -8.07
CA PHE A 91 27.16 -1.68 -9.49
C PHE A 91 28.01 -2.92 -9.77
N GLN A 92 29.07 -3.17 -8.98
CA GLN A 92 29.87 -4.39 -9.08
C GLN A 92 29.01 -5.65 -8.87
N ALA A 93 28.04 -5.61 -7.97
CA ALA A 93 27.08 -6.70 -7.78
C ALA A 93 26.20 -6.95 -9.01
N ILE A 94 25.97 -5.93 -9.87
CA ILE A 94 25.25 -6.07 -11.15
C ILE A 94 26.21 -6.55 -12.25
N TRP A 95 27.41 -5.98 -12.31
CA TRP A 95 28.41 -6.30 -13.33
C TRP A 95 28.84 -7.77 -13.35
N LYS A 96 28.75 -8.49 -12.23
CA LYS A 96 29.07 -9.93 -12.16
C LYS A 96 28.29 -10.76 -13.18
N TYR A 97 27.04 -10.38 -13.49
CA TYR A 97 26.18 -11.09 -14.47
C TYR A 97 26.60 -10.92 -15.93
N SER A 98 27.60 -10.08 -16.19
CA SER A 98 28.26 -10.03 -17.52
C SER A 98 29.11 -11.26 -17.79
N MET A 99 29.56 -11.95 -16.75
CA MET A 99 30.42 -13.14 -16.84
C MET A 99 29.78 -14.41 -16.27
N GLU A 100 28.71 -14.27 -15.52
CA GLU A 100 27.98 -15.36 -14.87
C GLU A 100 26.64 -15.63 -15.59
N PRO A 101 26.15 -16.88 -15.57
CA PRO A 101 24.80 -17.17 -16.06
C PRO A 101 23.76 -16.38 -15.26
N PHE A 102 22.77 -15.80 -15.95
CA PHE A 102 21.69 -15.05 -15.34
C PHE A 102 20.39 -15.88 -15.34
N TYR A 103 19.78 -16.01 -14.19
CA TYR A 103 18.51 -16.72 -13.97
C TYR A 103 17.41 -15.76 -13.53
N SER A 104 16.15 -16.17 -13.66
CA SER A 104 15.00 -15.34 -13.26
C SER A 104 14.99 -14.98 -11.76
N THR A 105 15.68 -15.75 -10.92
CA THR A 105 15.87 -15.47 -9.50
C THR A 105 16.82 -14.29 -9.23
N ASP A 106 17.77 -14.07 -10.16
CA ASP A 106 18.83 -13.06 -10.02
C ASP A 106 18.32 -11.63 -10.29
N GLU A 107 17.18 -11.49 -10.97
CA GLU A 107 16.50 -10.21 -11.17
C GLU A 107 16.31 -9.47 -9.85
N LYS A 108 15.93 -10.20 -8.78
CA LYS A 108 15.71 -9.61 -7.45
C LYS A 108 16.99 -9.01 -6.88
N GLU A 109 18.14 -9.61 -7.15
CA GLU A 109 19.42 -9.09 -6.68
C GLU A 109 19.81 -7.79 -7.39
N ILE A 110 19.56 -7.70 -8.70
CA ILE A 110 19.75 -6.45 -9.46
C ILE A 110 18.81 -5.36 -8.96
N LEU A 111 17.52 -5.67 -8.82
CA LEU A 111 16.54 -4.68 -8.36
C LEU A 111 16.85 -4.14 -6.96
N ALA A 112 17.33 -5.00 -6.04
CA ALA A 112 17.66 -4.61 -4.66
C ALA A 112 18.76 -3.54 -4.58
N GLN A 113 19.60 -3.41 -5.62
CA GLN A 113 20.64 -2.37 -5.65
C GLN A 113 20.04 -0.96 -5.62
N GLY A 114 18.79 -0.78 -6.11
CA GLY A 114 18.12 0.51 -6.07
C GLY A 114 17.86 1.01 -4.64
N GLU A 115 17.41 0.13 -3.75
CA GLU A 115 17.20 0.43 -2.32
C GLU A 115 18.52 0.68 -1.61
N LEU A 116 19.55 -0.13 -1.91
CA LEU A 116 20.89 0.03 -1.34
C LEU A 116 21.51 1.36 -1.75
N LEU A 117 21.49 1.70 -3.04
CA LEU A 117 22.00 2.97 -3.58
C LEU A 117 21.32 4.16 -2.90
N THR A 118 20.01 4.14 -2.76
CA THR A 118 19.24 5.24 -2.17
C THR A 118 19.61 5.46 -0.71
N SER A 119 19.71 4.39 0.09
CA SER A 119 20.04 4.48 1.51
C SER A 119 21.50 4.90 1.72
N THR A 120 22.41 4.42 0.89
CA THR A 120 23.84 4.78 0.92
C THR A 120 24.02 6.28 0.66
N LEU A 121 23.43 6.80 -0.41
CA LEU A 121 23.52 8.22 -0.76
C LEU A 121 22.94 9.14 0.30
N LEU A 122 21.76 8.80 0.83
CA LEU A 122 21.16 9.60 1.91
C LEU A 122 22.03 9.55 3.16
N GLY A 123 22.60 8.40 3.53
CA GLY A 123 23.48 8.26 4.68
C GLY A 123 24.70 9.20 4.61
N PHE A 124 25.40 9.24 3.47
CA PHE A 124 26.50 10.14 3.25
C PHE A 124 26.09 11.61 3.22
N TYR A 125 24.95 11.93 2.63
CA TYR A 125 24.43 13.29 2.65
C TYR A 125 24.12 13.77 4.08
N LEU A 126 23.49 12.94 4.90
CA LEU A 126 23.22 13.26 6.30
C LEU A 126 24.51 13.44 7.11
N GLN A 127 25.52 12.61 6.86
CA GLN A 127 26.84 12.75 7.47
C GLN A 127 27.50 14.09 7.10
N GLU A 128 27.42 14.52 5.84
CA GLU A 128 27.90 15.83 5.40
C GLU A 128 27.17 16.98 6.09
N GLN A 129 25.87 16.81 6.36
CA GLN A 129 25.07 17.80 7.10
C GLN A 129 25.31 17.77 8.63
N GLY A 130 26.25 16.96 9.11
CA GLY A 130 26.58 16.83 10.54
C GLY A 130 25.54 16.04 11.33
N MET A 131 24.68 15.27 10.66
CA MET A 131 23.72 14.38 11.31
C MET A 131 24.31 12.97 11.45
N ASP A 132 24.60 12.59 12.70
CA ASP A 132 25.08 11.26 13.03
C ASP A 132 23.99 10.23 12.70
N ASN A 133 24.35 9.27 11.86
CA ASN A 133 23.43 8.23 11.40
C ASN A 133 24.15 6.90 11.15
N SER A 134 23.41 5.81 11.18
CA SER A 134 23.90 4.48 10.81
C SER A 134 23.00 3.87 9.75
N VAL A 135 23.59 3.49 8.61
CA VAL A 135 22.89 2.71 7.58
C VAL A 135 22.97 1.24 7.94
N ILE A 136 21.84 0.61 8.23
CA ILE A 136 21.73 -0.81 8.55
C ILE A 136 21.13 -1.55 7.35
N CYS A 137 21.74 -2.68 6.98
CA CYS A 137 21.31 -3.44 5.81
C CYS A 137 20.07 -4.29 6.12
N ALA A 138 19.00 -4.13 5.35
CA ALA A 138 17.76 -4.89 5.53
C ALA A 138 17.99 -6.42 5.41
N PHE A 139 18.94 -6.86 4.61
CA PHE A 139 19.29 -8.26 4.47
C PHE A 139 19.82 -8.93 5.76
N ASP A 140 20.29 -8.13 6.74
CA ASP A 140 20.82 -8.64 7.99
C ASP A 140 19.73 -8.97 9.02
N PHE A 141 18.52 -8.40 8.83
CA PHE A 141 17.47 -8.52 9.83
C PHE A 141 16.05 -8.73 9.28
N ILE A 142 15.82 -8.55 7.98
CA ILE A 142 14.52 -8.86 7.35
C ILE A 142 14.62 -10.19 6.62
N ARG A 143 13.79 -11.16 7.01
CA ARG A 143 13.67 -12.40 6.27
C ARG A 143 12.22 -12.88 6.19
N THR A 144 11.94 -13.76 5.22
CA THR A 144 10.68 -14.48 5.09
C THR A 144 10.87 -15.95 5.47
N GLY A 145 9.82 -16.55 6.01
CA GLY A 145 9.75 -17.99 6.27
C GLY A 145 9.51 -18.81 5.00
N MET A 146 9.40 -20.13 5.17
CA MET A 146 9.13 -21.08 4.06
C MET A 146 7.80 -20.83 3.34
N ASN A 147 6.83 -20.21 3.99
CA ASN A 147 5.55 -19.80 3.42
C ASN A 147 5.63 -18.50 2.61
N GLY A 148 6.79 -17.83 2.62
CA GLY A 148 7.03 -16.54 1.97
C GLY A 148 6.44 -15.34 2.73
N GLU A 149 5.98 -15.52 3.97
CA GLU A 149 5.55 -14.45 4.87
C GLU A 149 6.72 -13.96 5.72
N ALA A 150 6.64 -12.73 6.24
CA ALA A 150 7.68 -12.19 7.11
C ALA A 150 7.84 -13.02 8.39
N ASP A 151 9.08 -13.32 8.76
CA ASP A 151 9.41 -13.99 10.02
C ASP A 151 9.49 -12.93 11.14
N GLU A 152 8.31 -12.56 11.68
CA GLU A 152 8.16 -11.49 12.66
C GLU A 152 9.05 -11.70 13.91
N GLU A 153 9.19 -12.94 14.37
CA GLU A 153 10.00 -13.27 15.56
C GLU A 153 11.49 -13.02 15.31
N TYR A 154 12.01 -13.52 14.18
CA TYR A 154 13.39 -13.28 13.78
C TYR A 154 13.68 -11.79 13.60
N ILE A 155 12.81 -11.08 12.87
CA ILE A 155 12.93 -9.64 12.63
C ILE A 155 12.97 -8.89 13.96
N SER A 156 12.03 -9.21 14.89
CA SER A 156 11.97 -8.56 16.20
C SER A 156 13.26 -8.79 17.01
N GLN A 157 13.78 -10.01 17.00
CA GLN A 157 15.03 -10.32 17.69
C GLN A 157 16.20 -9.53 17.08
N LYS A 158 16.35 -9.56 15.76
CA LYS A 158 17.48 -8.93 15.06
C LYS A 158 17.49 -7.42 15.16
N VAL A 159 16.34 -6.77 15.00
CA VAL A 159 16.23 -5.31 15.16
C VAL A 159 16.62 -4.89 16.59
N LYS A 160 16.19 -5.63 17.61
CA LYS A 160 16.60 -5.36 19.01
C LYS A 160 18.10 -5.57 19.25
N GLU A 161 18.71 -6.58 18.63
CA GLU A 161 20.16 -6.81 18.67
C GLU A 161 20.90 -5.62 18.06
N ILE A 162 20.46 -5.11 16.89
CA ILE A 162 21.06 -3.95 16.22
C ILE A 162 20.94 -2.70 17.11
N CYS A 163 19.76 -2.39 17.64
CA CYS A 163 19.57 -1.24 18.50
C CYS A 163 20.47 -1.30 19.77
N LYS A 164 20.69 -2.49 20.31
CA LYS A 164 21.61 -2.70 21.45
C LYS A 164 23.08 -2.53 21.07
N ALA A 165 23.47 -2.91 19.85
CA ALA A 165 24.84 -2.78 19.37
C ALA A 165 25.26 -1.30 19.15
N TYR A 166 24.29 -0.42 18.88
CA TYR A 166 24.49 0.99 18.60
C TYR A 166 23.75 1.90 19.60
N PRO A 167 24.06 1.88 20.89
CA PRO A 167 23.27 2.53 21.95
C PRO A 167 23.26 4.07 21.87
N ASN A 168 24.21 4.67 21.17
CA ASN A 168 24.36 6.11 21.03
C ASN A 168 23.80 6.62 19.68
N THR A 169 23.37 5.74 18.79
CA THR A 169 22.81 6.14 17.49
C THR A 169 21.31 6.46 17.64
N HIS A 170 20.93 7.68 17.27
CA HIS A 170 19.56 8.13 17.31
C HIS A 170 18.87 8.05 15.94
N LEU A 171 19.62 7.97 14.85
CA LEU A 171 19.10 7.91 13.50
C LEU A 171 19.65 6.69 12.76
N PHE A 172 18.77 5.73 12.49
CA PHE A 172 19.08 4.62 11.62
C PHE A 172 18.40 4.80 10.27
N LEU A 173 19.10 4.44 9.20
CA LEU A 173 18.55 4.33 7.85
C LEU A 173 18.55 2.87 7.43
N THR A 174 17.51 2.43 6.76
CA THR A 174 17.44 1.08 6.19
C THR A 174 16.61 1.06 4.91
N GLN A 175 16.75 -0.02 4.17
CA GLN A 175 16.01 -0.28 2.94
C GLN A 175 14.64 -0.88 3.24
N GLY A 176 13.63 -0.48 2.47
CA GLY A 176 12.32 -1.11 2.47
C GLY A 176 12.21 -2.23 1.44
N SER A 177 11.25 -3.09 1.63
CA SER A 177 10.86 -4.16 0.70
C SER A 177 11.83 -5.33 0.56
N ILE A 178 13.15 -5.10 0.54
CA ILE A 178 14.14 -6.15 0.33
C ILE A 178 14.34 -7.02 1.58
N CYS A 179 14.56 -8.31 1.37
CA CYS A 179 14.73 -9.27 2.44
C CYS A 179 15.56 -10.49 1.97
N ARG A 180 15.88 -11.38 2.90
CA ARG A 180 16.31 -12.74 2.58
C ARG A 180 15.13 -13.70 2.67
N ASN A 181 15.05 -14.67 1.75
CA ASN A 181 14.10 -15.78 1.90
C ASN A 181 14.61 -16.81 2.91
N ALA A 182 13.83 -17.87 3.14
CA ALA A 182 14.20 -18.95 4.06
C ALA A 182 15.49 -19.68 3.68
N PHE A 183 15.96 -19.56 2.44
CA PHE A 183 17.21 -20.15 1.93
C PHE A 183 18.39 -19.19 1.97
N GLY A 184 18.19 -17.95 2.42
CA GLY A 184 19.21 -16.92 2.45
C GLY A 184 19.40 -16.18 1.11
N GLU A 185 18.56 -16.44 0.11
CA GLU A 185 18.60 -15.74 -1.19
C GLU A 185 17.90 -14.38 -1.10
N THR A 186 18.31 -13.46 -2.00
CA THR A 186 17.65 -12.16 -2.12
C THR A 186 16.19 -12.32 -2.54
N ASP A 187 15.31 -11.71 -1.77
CA ASP A 187 13.88 -11.69 -2.04
C ASP A 187 13.27 -10.33 -1.68
N TYR A 188 12.00 -10.18 -1.99
CA TYR A 188 11.18 -9.04 -1.60
C TYR A 188 10.05 -9.52 -0.71
N LEU A 189 9.66 -8.70 0.25
CA LEU A 189 8.39 -8.88 0.94
C LEU A 189 7.30 -8.84 -0.13
N LYS A 190 6.63 -9.98 -0.36
CA LYS A 190 5.71 -10.20 -1.50
C LYS A 190 4.57 -9.22 -1.58
N GLN A 191 4.25 -8.61 -0.45
CA GLN A 191 3.20 -7.62 -0.34
C GLN A 191 3.65 -6.52 0.62
N GLY A 192 3.42 -5.26 0.26
CA GLY A 192 3.52 -4.16 1.18
C GLY A 192 4.73 -3.27 1.13
N GLY A 193 5.75 -3.65 0.39
CA GLY A 193 6.89 -2.78 0.18
C GLY A 193 7.47 -2.17 1.46
N SER A 194 7.86 -0.91 1.38
CA SER A 194 8.50 -0.18 2.48
C SER A 194 7.56 0.12 3.65
N ASP A 195 6.25 0.31 3.40
CA ASP A 195 5.28 0.55 4.46
C ASP A 195 5.19 -0.66 5.40
N TYR A 196 5.19 -1.87 4.84
CA TYR A 196 5.17 -3.09 5.63
C TYR A 196 6.48 -3.31 6.39
N THR A 197 7.63 -3.00 5.76
CA THR A 197 8.94 -3.01 6.44
C THR A 197 8.94 -2.06 7.63
N ALA A 198 8.43 -0.84 7.47
CA ALA A 198 8.32 0.13 8.56
C ALA A 198 7.41 -0.37 9.70
N ALA A 199 6.31 -1.06 9.38
CA ALA A 199 5.44 -1.65 10.39
C ALA A 199 6.14 -2.79 11.14
N LEU A 200 6.82 -3.70 10.44
CA LEU A 200 7.58 -4.80 11.07
C LEU A 200 8.66 -4.28 12.03
N ILE A 201 9.40 -3.25 11.61
CA ILE A 201 10.41 -2.63 12.46
C ILE A 201 9.75 -1.91 13.64
N GLY A 202 8.71 -1.11 13.38
CA GLY A 202 7.99 -0.36 14.39
C GLY A 202 7.42 -1.27 15.49
N THR A 203 6.85 -2.41 15.12
CA THR A 203 6.36 -3.41 16.09
C THR A 203 7.49 -4.09 16.83
N ALA A 204 8.61 -4.41 16.15
CA ALA A 204 9.77 -5.02 16.77
C ALA A 204 10.36 -4.19 17.93
N ILE A 205 10.40 -2.86 17.78
CA ILE A 205 10.94 -1.93 18.79
C ILE A 205 9.87 -1.33 19.71
N GLN A 206 8.59 -1.68 19.51
CA GLN A 206 7.45 -1.06 20.21
C GLN A 206 7.47 0.47 20.07
N ALA A 207 7.51 0.93 18.81
CA ALA A 207 7.58 2.34 18.49
C ALA A 207 6.38 3.12 19.03
N GLU A 208 6.58 4.37 19.41
CA GLU A 208 5.48 5.26 19.83
C GLU A 208 4.52 5.55 18.68
N GLU A 209 5.03 5.61 17.45
CA GLU A 209 4.27 5.93 16.24
C GLU A 209 5.00 5.43 14.98
N ILE A 210 4.26 4.94 14.00
CA ILE A 210 4.78 4.66 12.65
C ILE A 210 4.34 5.81 11.74
N ARG A 211 5.32 6.52 11.14
CA ARG A 211 5.05 7.63 10.21
C ARG A 211 5.24 7.17 8.78
N ILE A 212 4.18 7.28 7.98
CA ILE A 212 4.21 6.96 6.55
C ILE A 212 4.08 8.25 5.75
N TRP A 213 5.11 8.56 4.99
CA TRP A 213 5.13 9.72 4.12
C TRP A 213 4.60 9.32 2.73
N THR A 214 3.43 9.85 2.39
CA THR A 214 2.72 9.57 1.13
C THR A 214 2.18 10.86 0.53
N ASP A 215 2.10 10.93 -0.80
CA ASP A 215 1.52 12.07 -1.52
C ASP A 215 -0.01 12.04 -1.57
N VAL A 216 -0.62 11.04 -0.92
CA VAL A 216 -2.07 10.86 -0.87
C VAL A 216 -2.59 11.29 0.49
N ASP A 217 -3.29 12.42 0.55
CA ASP A 217 -4.09 12.79 1.72
C ASP A 217 -5.39 11.98 1.74
N ILE A 218 -5.83 11.58 2.93
CA ILE A 218 -7.14 10.92 3.07
C ILE A 218 -8.21 12.01 3.18
N HIS A 219 -9.08 12.04 2.19
CA HIS A 219 -10.21 12.96 2.16
C HIS A 219 -11.53 12.25 2.53
N SER A 220 -12.45 13.02 3.04
CA SER A 220 -13.80 12.53 3.42
C SER A 220 -14.64 12.10 2.21
N ASN A 221 -14.25 12.47 0.99
CA ASN A 221 -14.94 12.13 -0.26
C ASN A 221 -13.95 12.16 -1.44
N ASP A 222 -14.39 11.71 -2.61
CA ASP A 222 -13.62 11.80 -3.86
C ASP A 222 -13.42 13.25 -4.29
N THR A 223 -12.19 13.75 -4.22
CA THR A 223 -11.84 15.14 -4.56
C THR A 223 -12.03 15.51 -6.03
N LEU A 224 -12.16 14.53 -6.92
CA LEU A 224 -12.49 14.78 -8.33
C LEU A 224 -13.96 15.17 -8.50
N VAL A 225 -14.83 14.72 -7.59
CA VAL A 225 -16.27 15.00 -7.60
C VAL A 225 -16.65 16.11 -6.62
N VAL A 226 -16.08 16.06 -5.41
CA VAL A 226 -16.32 17.01 -4.32
C VAL A 226 -14.99 17.72 -4.03
N LYS A 227 -14.80 18.89 -4.68
CA LYS A 227 -13.52 19.63 -4.61
C LYS A 227 -13.16 20.11 -3.21
N ASP A 228 -14.18 20.37 -2.38
CA ASP A 228 -14.01 20.89 -1.01
C ASP A 228 -14.08 19.77 0.04
N ALA A 229 -13.81 18.51 -0.34
CA ALA A 229 -13.77 17.39 0.58
C ALA A 229 -12.69 17.62 1.67
N ASN A 230 -13.07 17.47 2.93
CA ASN A 230 -12.20 17.70 4.07
C ASN A 230 -11.14 16.61 4.19
N THR A 231 -9.93 16.96 4.59
CA THR A 231 -8.92 15.98 5.02
C THR A 231 -9.33 15.35 6.35
N ILE A 232 -9.22 14.03 6.46
CA ILE A 232 -9.56 13.30 7.68
C ILE A 232 -8.37 13.33 8.63
N LYS A 233 -8.58 13.86 9.84
CA LYS A 233 -7.51 13.97 10.85
C LYS A 233 -7.33 12.69 11.67
N ASN A 234 -8.43 11.97 11.95
CA ASN A 234 -8.41 10.82 12.85
C ASN A 234 -9.28 9.69 12.32
N LEU A 235 -8.72 8.48 12.32
CA LEU A 235 -9.40 7.24 12.00
C LEU A 235 -9.12 6.18 13.07
N SER A 236 -10.06 5.30 13.32
CA SER A 236 -9.77 4.03 13.98
C SER A 236 -9.14 3.07 12.97
N PHE A 237 -8.43 2.03 13.44
CA PHE A 237 -7.87 1.00 12.57
C PHE A 237 -8.94 0.34 11.68
N SER A 238 -10.14 0.08 12.24
CA SER A 238 -11.23 -0.52 11.49
C SER A 238 -11.80 0.41 10.41
N GLU A 239 -11.92 1.72 10.67
CA GLU A 239 -12.32 2.70 9.65
C GLU A 239 -11.26 2.82 8.55
N ALA A 240 -9.97 2.84 8.94
CA ALA A 240 -8.86 2.88 7.99
C ALA A 240 -8.80 1.61 7.12
N GLU A 241 -9.04 0.43 7.68
CA GLU A 241 -9.10 -0.83 6.93
C GLU A 241 -10.15 -0.76 5.82
N ARG A 242 -11.33 -0.21 6.12
CA ARG A 242 -12.38 -0.03 5.11
C ARG A 242 -11.97 0.92 4.00
N LEU A 243 -11.38 2.07 4.33
CA LEU A 243 -10.91 3.03 3.33
C LEU A 243 -9.79 2.46 2.46
N ILE A 244 -8.86 1.72 3.05
CA ILE A 244 -7.76 1.05 2.35
C ILE A 244 -8.30 -0.05 1.41
N TYR A 245 -9.31 -0.80 1.81
CA TYR A 245 -9.94 -1.80 0.94
C TYR A 245 -10.47 -1.19 -0.37
N PHE A 246 -11.04 0.01 -0.31
CA PHE A 246 -11.53 0.72 -1.49
C PHE A 246 -10.42 1.47 -2.24
N ASN A 247 -9.39 1.93 -1.53
CA ASN A 247 -8.24 2.63 -2.11
C ASN A 247 -6.91 2.13 -1.51
N PRO A 248 -6.34 1.03 -2.05
CA PRO A 248 -5.09 0.46 -1.55
C PRO A 248 -3.85 1.36 -1.71
N GLN A 249 -3.97 2.48 -2.42
CA GLN A 249 -2.87 3.45 -2.59
C GLN A 249 -2.66 4.32 -1.34
N ILE A 250 -3.61 4.36 -0.41
CA ILE A 250 -3.50 5.12 0.83
C ILE A 250 -2.40 4.55 1.72
N LEU A 251 -2.47 3.25 1.99
CA LEU A 251 -1.55 2.52 2.85
C LEU A 251 -1.65 1.02 2.51
N HIS A 252 -0.55 0.31 2.64
CA HIS A 252 -0.60 -1.13 2.40
C HIS A 252 -1.39 -1.87 3.51
N PRO A 253 -2.31 -2.81 3.18
CA PRO A 253 -3.12 -3.52 4.18
C PRO A 253 -2.31 -4.23 5.26
N LEU A 254 -1.17 -4.86 4.91
CA LEU A 254 -0.31 -5.54 5.89
C LEU A 254 0.36 -4.55 6.85
N CYS A 255 0.70 -3.34 6.41
CA CYS A 255 1.20 -2.30 7.32
C CYS A 255 0.16 -1.98 8.39
N LEU A 256 -1.09 -1.76 7.99
CA LEU A 256 -2.19 -1.51 8.92
C LEU A 256 -2.42 -2.68 9.87
N ALA A 257 -2.52 -3.90 9.33
CA ALA A 257 -2.80 -5.11 10.12
C ALA A 257 -1.71 -5.38 11.16
N THR A 258 -0.43 -5.23 10.78
CA THR A 258 0.72 -5.41 11.67
C THR A 258 0.71 -4.38 12.81
N ALA A 259 0.53 -3.10 12.49
CA ALA A 259 0.48 -2.04 13.48
C ALA A 259 -0.75 -2.18 14.41
N TRP A 260 -1.89 -2.59 13.86
CA TRP A 260 -3.12 -2.82 14.64
C TRP A 260 -2.96 -3.96 15.65
N LYS A 261 -2.35 -5.08 15.24
CA LYS A 261 -2.09 -6.24 16.10
C LYS A 261 -1.34 -5.85 17.38
N GLU A 262 -0.36 -4.96 17.27
CA GLU A 262 0.47 -4.48 18.37
C GLU A 262 -0.01 -3.12 18.95
N ASN A 263 -1.13 -2.61 18.46
CA ASN A 263 -1.74 -1.34 18.87
C ASN A 263 -0.79 -0.13 18.74
N ILE A 264 0.07 -0.11 17.70
CA ILE A 264 0.97 1.00 17.42
C ILE A 264 0.29 1.97 16.46
N PRO A 265 0.13 3.24 16.80
CA PRO A 265 -0.55 4.20 15.94
C PRO A 265 0.25 4.47 14.66
N ILE A 266 -0.48 4.74 13.58
CA ILE A 266 0.10 5.15 12.30
C ILE A 266 -0.27 6.60 12.03
N ARG A 267 0.68 7.39 11.55
CA ARG A 267 0.44 8.75 11.05
C ARG A 267 0.79 8.82 9.57
N LEU A 268 -0.19 9.18 8.75
CA LEU A 268 0.01 9.45 7.33
C LEU A 268 0.31 10.93 7.16
N LEU A 269 1.43 11.23 6.52
CA LEU A 269 1.94 12.59 6.33
C LEU A 269 2.19 12.86 4.86
N ASN A 270 1.93 14.09 4.43
CA ASN A 270 2.19 14.52 3.06
C ASN A 270 3.52 15.30 3.01
N PRO A 271 4.54 14.81 2.29
CA PRO A 271 5.82 15.48 2.20
C PRO A 271 5.74 16.84 1.48
N MET A 272 4.70 17.09 0.69
CA MET A 272 4.47 18.39 0.06
C MET A 272 3.81 19.41 1.01
N ASN A 273 3.26 18.94 2.13
CA ASN A 273 2.71 19.76 3.21
C ASN A 273 3.18 19.28 4.58
N PRO A 274 4.48 19.40 4.89
CA PRO A 274 5.08 18.83 6.10
C PRO A 274 4.60 19.47 7.41
N THR A 275 3.95 20.64 7.33
CA THR A 275 3.37 21.32 8.50
C THR A 275 1.98 20.81 8.85
N SER A 276 1.36 20.01 7.99
CA SER A 276 0.08 19.35 8.27
C SER A 276 0.24 18.29 9.34
N GLU A 277 -0.73 18.17 10.24
CA GLU A 277 -0.79 17.10 11.22
C GLU A 277 -1.02 15.71 10.58
N GLY A 278 -1.46 15.69 9.30
CA GLY A 278 -1.79 14.48 8.56
C GLY A 278 -3.00 13.73 9.14
N THR A 279 -3.08 12.43 8.81
CA THR A 279 -4.12 11.54 9.34
C THR A 279 -3.53 10.60 10.39
N TYR A 280 -4.10 10.60 11.58
CA TYR A 280 -3.71 9.74 12.70
C TYR A 280 -4.65 8.54 12.80
N ILE A 281 -4.08 7.33 12.75
CA ILE A 281 -4.80 6.05 12.80
C ILE A 281 -4.43 5.35 14.12
N SER A 282 -5.43 5.04 14.95
CA SER A 282 -5.21 4.40 16.26
C SER A 282 -6.39 3.54 16.69
N ALA A 283 -6.23 2.78 17.78
CA ALA A 283 -7.34 2.01 18.35
C ALA A 283 -8.44 2.90 18.93
N ASN A 284 -8.11 4.11 19.36
CA ASN A 284 -9.06 5.01 19.99
C ASN A 284 -9.89 5.76 18.94
N ARG A 285 -11.20 5.67 19.03
CA ARG A 285 -12.12 6.53 18.27
C ARG A 285 -12.13 7.93 18.89
N LEU A 286 -11.25 8.80 18.43
CA LEU A 286 -11.06 10.15 18.99
C LEU A 286 -12.21 11.13 18.72
N ASN A 287 -13.15 10.79 17.84
CA ASN A 287 -14.33 11.61 17.55
C ASN A 287 -15.56 10.73 17.31
N GLU A 288 -16.68 11.07 17.93
CA GLU A 288 -17.97 10.40 17.77
C GLU A 288 -18.73 10.78 16.47
N ASN A 289 -18.08 11.41 15.50
CA ASN A 289 -18.73 11.66 14.22
C ASN A 289 -19.14 10.34 13.59
N MET A 290 -20.44 10.17 13.35
CA MET A 290 -21.02 8.94 12.83
C MET A 290 -20.43 8.55 11.48
N VAL A 291 -20.30 9.50 10.55
CA VAL A 291 -19.71 9.28 9.21
C VAL A 291 -18.37 10.02 9.10
N LYS A 292 -17.34 9.31 8.63
CA LYS A 292 -15.98 9.83 8.43
C LYS A 292 -15.68 10.10 6.95
N ALA A 293 -16.10 9.18 6.09
CA ALA A 293 -15.78 9.25 4.67
C ALA A 293 -16.79 8.51 3.81
N VAL A 294 -16.74 8.84 2.53
CA VAL A 294 -17.37 8.07 1.45
C VAL A 294 -16.28 7.62 0.49
N ALA A 295 -16.07 6.31 0.40
CA ALA A 295 -15.11 5.68 -0.50
C ALA A 295 -15.82 5.07 -1.70
N THR A 296 -15.11 4.92 -2.82
CA THR A 296 -15.68 4.35 -4.04
C THR A 296 -14.76 3.34 -4.69
N LYS A 297 -15.37 2.36 -5.38
CA LYS A 297 -14.67 1.40 -6.23
C LYS A 297 -15.41 1.27 -7.55
N ASP A 298 -14.73 1.59 -8.64
CA ASP A 298 -15.27 1.54 -10.00
C ASP A 298 -15.02 0.19 -10.67
N SER A 299 -15.46 0.07 -11.92
CA SER A 299 -15.28 -1.12 -12.74
C SER A 299 -15.94 -2.39 -12.18
N ILE A 300 -17.03 -2.20 -11.44
CA ILE A 300 -17.78 -3.29 -10.82
C ILE A 300 -18.74 -3.92 -11.84
N THR A 301 -18.80 -5.25 -11.81
CA THR A 301 -19.84 -6.04 -12.45
C THR A 301 -20.81 -6.55 -11.38
N TYR A 302 -22.08 -6.19 -11.50
CA TYR A 302 -23.16 -6.71 -10.67
C TYR A 302 -23.76 -7.94 -11.32
N ILE A 303 -23.93 -9.01 -10.56
CA ILE A 303 -24.45 -10.28 -11.03
C ILE A 303 -25.53 -10.75 -10.08
N ARG A 304 -26.71 -11.11 -10.63
CA ARG A 304 -27.78 -11.74 -9.87
C ARG A 304 -27.98 -13.17 -10.36
N PHE A 305 -27.94 -14.09 -9.44
CA PHE A 305 -28.21 -15.51 -9.63
C PHE A 305 -29.56 -15.84 -8.99
N GLU A 306 -30.53 -16.33 -9.79
CA GLU A 306 -31.81 -16.85 -9.32
C GLU A 306 -31.78 -18.36 -9.51
N SER A 307 -32.01 -19.10 -8.44
CA SER A 307 -32.01 -20.56 -8.46
C SER A 307 -33.04 -21.11 -9.46
N ASN A 308 -32.65 -22.08 -10.27
CA ASN A 308 -33.58 -22.84 -11.11
C ASN A 308 -34.19 -24.04 -10.38
N HIS A 309 -34.02 -24.11 -9.05
CA HIS A 309 -34.53 -25.15 -8.14
C HIS A 309 -34.01 -26.57 -8.40
N THR A 310 -32.94 -26.74 -9.19
CA THR A 310 -32.25 -28.03 -9.35
C THR A 310 -31.50 -28.45 -8.09
N LEU A 311 -31.17 -27.48 -7.24
CA LEU A 311 -30.48 -27.69 -5.94
C LEU A 311 -31.37 -27.16 -4.81
N ARG A 312 -31.24 -27.76 -3.62
CA ARG A 312 -31.79 -27.18 -2.39
C ARG A 312 -31.11 -25.84 -2.07
N PRO A 313 -31.79 -24.87 -1.43
CA PRO A 313 -31.25 -23.52 -1.22
C PRO A 313 -29.84 -23.51 -0.64
N TYR A 314 -29.52 -24.27 0.42
CA TYR A 314 -28.21 -24.33 1.02
C TYR A 314 -27.14 -24.92 0.08
N MET A 315 -27.48 -25.89 -0.78
CA MET A 315 -26.60 -26.46 -1.79
C MET A 315 -26.35 -25.48 -2.94
N PHE A 316 -27.35 -24.64 -3.26
CA PHE A 316 -27.22 -23.61 -4.27
C PHE A 316 -26.20 -22.54 -3.82
N ILE A 317 -26.31 -22.08 -2.57
CA ILE A 317 -25.36 -21.14 -1.96
C ILE A 317 -23.95 -21.73 -1.97
N SER A 318 -23.76 -22.96 -1.45
CA SER A 318 -22.46 -23.65 -1.45
C SER A 318 -21.89 -23.74 -2.87
N LYS A 319 -22.70 -24.11 -3.85
CA LYS A 319 -22.25 -24.28 -5.23
C LYS A 319 -21.73 -23.00 -5.86
N ILE A 320 -22.34 -21.85 -5.57
CA ILE A 320 -21.85 -20.55 -6.02
C ILE A 320 -20.46 -20.29 -5.44
N PHE A 321 -20.31 -20.43 -4.12
CA PHE A 321 -19.01 -20.20 -3.47
C PHE A 321 -17.94 -21.18 -3.94
N ASP A 322 -18.25 -22.46 -4.13
CA ASP A 322 -17.31 -23.46 -4.64
C ASP A 322 -16.76 -23.09 -6.01
N ILE A 323 -17.63 -22.55 -6.90
CA ILE A 323 -17.21 -22.14 -8.24
C ILE A 323 -16.37 -20.86 -8.17
N PHE A 324 -16.77 -19.86 -7.40
CA PHE A 324 -15.94 -18.66 -7.19
C PHE A 324 -14.56 -19.01 -6.59
N ALA A 325 -14.52 -19.90 -5.59
CA ALA A 325 -13.27 -20.39 -4.98
C ALA A 325 -12.38 -21.16 -5.97
N LYS A 326 -12.98 -22.02 -6.81
CA LYS A 326 -12.28 -22.77 -7.87
C LYS A 326 -11.49 -21.82 -8.79
N TYR A 327 -12.08 -20.68 -9.15
CA TYR A 327 -11.46 -19.69 -10.00
C TYR A 327 -10.70 -18.60 -9.23
N LYS A 328 -10.56 -18.75 -7.90
CA LYS A 328 -9.87 -17.79 -7.00
C LYS A 328 -10.39 -16.35 -7.15
N THR A 329 -11.66 -16.20 -7.50
CA THR A 329 -12.35 -14.91 -7.67
C THR A 329 -13.11 -14.59 -6.38
N MET A 330 -12.84 -13.44 -5.78
CA MET A 330 -13.51 -13.01 -4.55
C MET A 330 -14.55 -11.93 -4.85
N PRO A 331 -15.82 -12.08 -4.43
CA PRO A 331 -16.80 -11.01 -4.48
C PRO A 331 -16.41 -9.83 -3.58
N CYS A 332 -16.59 -8.60 -4.07
CA CYS A 332 -16.45 -7.39 -3.26
C CYS A 332 -17.62 -7.24 -2.27
N LEU A 333 -18.84 -7.48 -2.77
CA LEU A 333 -20.07 -7.49 -1.96
C LEU A 333 -20.92 -8.68 -2.34
N LEU A 334 -21.68 -9.18 -1.36
CA LEU A 334 -22.60 -10.28 -1.53
C LEU A 334 -23.87 -10.06 -0.70
N THR A 335 -25.03 -10.32 -1.32
CA THR A 335 -26.32 -10.42 -0.61
C THR A 335 -27.04 -11.68 -1.04
N SER A 336 -27.76 -12.31 -0.14
CA SER A 336 -28.48 -13.54 -0.40
C SER A 336 -29.89 -13.51 0.17
N SER A 337 -30.80 -14.17 -0.54
CA SER A 337 -32.12 -14.59 -0.05
C SER A 337 -32.26 -16.08 -0.35
N ASN A 338 -33.41 -16.68 -0.05
CA ASN A 338 -33.61 -18.13 -0.23
C ASN A 338 -33.25 -18.66 -1.62
N ASP A 339 -33.65 -17.95 -2.67
CA ASP A 339 -33.51 -18.38 -4.07
C ASP A 339 -32.66 -17.45 -4.92
N ASN A 340 -32.20 -16.35 -4.35
CA ASN A 340 -31.43 -15.32 -5.07
C ASN A 340 -30.14 -15.00 -4.35
N ILE A 341 -29.06 -14.88 -5.13
CA ILE A 341 -27.79 -14.37 -4.67
C ILE A 341 -27.36 -13.25 -5.61
N SER A 342 -27.00 -12.12 -5.04
CA SER A 342 -26.43 -11.01 -5.77
C SER A 342 -24.97 -10.81 -5.37
N VAL A 343 -24.12 -10.66 -6.36
CA VAL A 343 -22.67 -10.49 -6.23
C VAL A 343 -22.25 -9.24 -6.95
N ALA A 344 -21.37 -8.46 -6.33
CA ALA A 344 -20.64 -7.39 -7.00
C ALA A 344 -19.12 -7.73 -6.98
N THR A 345 -18.47 -7.71 -8.13
CA THR A 345 -17.05 -8.04 -8.27
C THR A 345 -16.33 -7.10 -9.23
N ASP A 346 -15.06 -6.81 -8.96
CA ASP A 346 -14.14 -6.11 -9.86
C ASP A 346 -13.22 -7.07 -10.64
N ASP A 347 -13.16 -8.34 -10.26
CA ASP A 347 -12.37 -9.37 -10.95
C ASP A 347 -13.16 -9.97 -12.12
N ARG A 348 -12.66 -9.75 -13.33
CA ARG A 348 -13.25 -10.23 -14.58
C ARG A 348 -12.47 -11.37 -15.24
N ASN A 349 -11.31 -11.75 -14.69
CA ASN A 349 -10.39 -12.67 -15.37
C ASN A 349 -11.05 -14.01 -15.74
N PHE A 350 -11.82 -14.61 -14.84
CA PHE A 350 -12.49 -15.89 -15.05
C PHE A 350 -14.02 -15.79 -15.05
N LEU A 351 -14.55 -14.56 -15.10
CA LEU A 351 -15.98 -14.34 -14.94
C LEU A 351 -16.83 -15.11 -15.97
N SER A 352 -16.41 -15.16 -17.23
CA SER A 352 -17.12 -15.91 -18.28
C SER A 352 -17.22 -17.40 -17.99
N LEU A 353 -16.17 -18.01 -17.43
CA LEU A 353 -16.15 -19.42 -17.04
C LEU A 353 -17.03 -19.67 -15.81
N ILE A 354 -16.99 -18.78 -14.83
CA ILE A 354 -17.85 -18.82 -13.65
C ILE A 354 -19.33 -18.79 -14.06
N LEU A 355 -19.70 -17.85 -14.94
CA LEU A 355 -21.07 -17.72 -15.43
C LEU A 355 -21.50 -18.94 -16.24
N GLN A 356 -20.64 -19.49 -17.07
CA GLN A 356 -20.91 -20.70 -17.84
C GLN A 356 -21.19 -21.92 -16.95
N GLU A 357 -20.41 -22.12 -15.88
CA GLU A 357 -20.63 -23.21 -14.93
C GLU A 357 -21.92 -23.02 -14.11
N LEU A 358 -22.19 -21.76 -13.68
CA LEU A 358 -23.36 -21.45 -12.85
C LEU A 358 -24.67 -21.45 -13.63
N ASN A 359 -24.64 -21.27 -14.94
CA ASN A 359 -25.85 -21.28 -15.80
C ASN A 359 -26.63 -22.61 -15.75
N LYS A 360 -26.01 -23.70 -15.28
CA LYS A 360 -26.64 -24.99 -15.05
C LYS A 360 -27.60 -24.97 -13.84
N TYR A 361 -27.37 -24.07 -12.88
CA TYR A 361 -28.01 -24.04 -11.57
C TYR A 361 -28.85 -22.77 -11.34
N ALA A 362 -28.64 -21.74 -12.16
CA ALA A 362 -29.27 -20.43 -11.98
C ALA A 362 -29.65 -19.77 -13.31
N ARG A 363 -30.67 -18.92 -13.27
CA ARG A 363 -30.79 -17.82 -14.23
C ARG A 363 -29.89 -16.70 -13.80
N ILE A 364 -29.16 -16.11 -14.75
CA ILE A 364 -28.11 -15.15 -14.47
C ILE A 364 -28.43 -13.83 -15.17
N TRP A 365 -28.34 -12.73 -14.41
CA TRP A 365 -28.34 -11.36 -14.93
C TRP A 365 -27.03 -10.70 -14.61
N VAL A 366 -26.43 -10.06 -15.60
CA VAL A 366 -25.14 -9.37 -15.47
C VAL A 366 -25.35 -7.92 -15.89
N GLU A 367 -24.93 -7.00 -15.02
CA GLU A 367 -24.90 -5.56 -15.32
C GLU A 367 -23.48 -5.03 -15.08
N ASP A 368 -22.88 -4.53 -16.15
CA ASP A 368 -21.56 -3.87 -16.10
C ASP A 368 -21.71 -2.37 -15.80
N LYS A 369 -20.55 -1.70 -15.68
CA LYS A 369 -20.47 -0.26 -15.42
C LYS A 369 -21.18 0.16 -14.13
N MET A 370 -20.93 -0.62 -13.09
CA MET A 370 -21.39 -0.31 -11.74
C MET A 370 -20.23 0.25 -10.92
N SER A 371 -20.56 0.94 -9.84
CA SER A 371 -19.64 1.41 -8.81
C SER A 371 -20.16 0.99 -7.44
N ILE A 372 -19.24 0.62 -6.55
CA ILE A 372 -19.53 0.51 -5.13
C ILE A 372 -19.27 1.86 -4.49
N ILE A 373 -20.17 2.33 -3.67
CA ILE A 373 -20.03 3.46 -2.77
C ILE A 373 -20.09 2.92 -1.35
N SER A 374 -19.07 3.16 -0.54
CA SER A 374 -19.06 2.78 0.87
C SER A 374 -19.04 4.03 1.75
N VAL A 375 -20.03 4.15 2.59
CA VAL A 375 -20.12 5.19 3.63
C VAL A 375 -19.46 4.63 4.88
N VAL A 376 -18.27 5.17 5.21
CA VAL A 376 -17.41 4.68 6.31
C VAL A 376 -17.57 5.56 7.54
N GLY A 377 -17.75 4.93 8.70
CA GLY A 377 -17.88 5.60 9.98
C GLY A 377 -18.40 4.66 11.07
N ASN A 378 -18.94 5.22 12.13
CA ASN A 378 -19.52 4.43 13.22
C ASN A 378 -20.99 4.10 12.88
N MET A 379 -21.25 2.85 12.47
CA MET A 379 -22.58 2.33 12.13
C MET A 379 -23.17 1.44 13.22
N LYS A 380 -22.77 1.66 14.48
CA LYS A 380 -23.34 0.89 15.59
C LYS A 380 -24.84 1.12 15.70
N SER A 381 -25.57 0.10 16.15
CA SER A 381 -27.03 0.12 16.31
C SER A 381 -27.54 1.22 17.25
N SER A 382 -26.68 1.83 18.06
CA SER A 382 -26.99 3.03 18.84
C SER A 382 -27.07 4.33 18.02
N CYS A 383 -26.62 4.30 16.75
CA CYS A 383 -26.57 5.45 15.83
C CYS A 383 -27.72 5.40 14.83
N ILE A 384 -28.96 5.27 15.30
CA ILE A 384 -30.20 5.01 14.51
C ILE A 384 -30.44 6.01 13.36
N GLU A 385 -29.88 7.22 13.45
CA GLU A 385 -30.09 8.25 12.43
C GLU A 385 -29.23 8.10 11.18
N THR A 386 -28.11 7.37 11.25
CA THR A 386 -27.12 7.36 10.16
C THR A 386 -27.66 6.66 8.93
N GLU A 387 -28.24 5.47 9.10
CA GLU A 387 -28.83 4.70 8.03
C GLU A 387 -29.99 5.43 7.36
N ALA A 388 -30.85 6.04 8.18
CA ALA A 388 -31.98 6.84 7.68
C ALA A 388 -31.48 8.03 6.84
N ARG A 389 -30.43 8.72 7.30
CA ARG A 389 -29.82 9.84 6.57
C ARG A 389 -29.16 9.41 5.26
N ILE A 390 -28.48 8.23 5.23
CA ILE A 390 -27.91 7.66 4.01
C ILE A 390 -29.03 7.38 3.00
N MET A 391 -30.10 6.71 3.41
CA MET A 391 -31.22 6.39 2.53
C MET A 391 -31.98 7.65 2.08
N ASP A 392 -32.15 8.63 2.96
CA ASP A 392 -32.76 9.92 2.61
C ASP A 392 -31.92 10.69 1.58
N ALA A 393 -30.59 10.72 1.75
CA ALA A 393 -29.70 11.34 0.79
C ALA A 393 -29.83 10.73 -0.61
N LEU A 394 -29.96 9.42 -0.68
CA LEU A 394 -29.98 8.65 -1.92
C LEU A 394 -31.39 8.28 -2.43
N ARG A 395 -32.47 8.92 -1.89
CA ARG A 395 -33.87 8.58 -2.23
C ARG A 395 -34.19 8.59 -3.73
N ASN A 396 -33.45 9.40 -4.51
CA ASN A 396 -33.66 9.55 -5.96
C ASN A 396 -32.62 8.78 -6.79
N ILE A 397 -31.69 8.08 -6.15
CA ILE A 397 -30.65 7.30 -6.82
C ILE A 397 -31.07 5.82 -6.85
N PRO A 398 -31.17 5.18 -8.03
CA PRO A 398 -31.48 3.76 -8.13
C PRO A 398 -30.35 2.90 -7.55
N LEU A 399 -30.61 2.23 -6.42
CA LEU A 399 -29.69 1.31 -5.79
C LEU A 399 -29.91 -0.11 -6.31
N LYS A 400 -28.84 -0.81 -6.70
CA LYS A 400 -28.88 -2.21 -7.13
C LYS A 400 -28.68 -3.19 -5.98
N MET A 401 -27.87 -2.79 -5.00
CA MET A 401 -27.53 -3.61 -3.86
C MET A 401 -27.17 -2.73 -2.67
N ILE A 402 -27.51 -3.20 -1.49
CA ILE A 402 -27.16 -2.60 -0.21
C ILE A 402 -26.58 -3.71 0.65
N SER A 403 -25.38 -3.48 1.19
CA SER A 403 -24.74 -4.35 2.17
C SER A 403 -24.57 -3.55 3.47
N TYR A 404 -25.22 -4.02 4.53
CA TYR A 404 -25.21 -3.40 5.84
C TYR A 404 -25.25 -4.48 6.92
N GLY A 405 -24.63 -4.24 8.06
CA GLY A 405 -24.65 -5.11 9.22
C GLY A 405 -23.64 -6.26 9.20
N SER A 406 -22.83 -6.38 8.16
CA SER A 406 -21.66 -7.29 8.15
C SER A 406 -20.51 -6.76 8.99
N ASP A 407 -20.46 -5.44 9.16
CA ASP A 407 -19.48 -4.68 9.90
C ASP A 407 -20.15 -3.44 10.52
N GLU A 408 -19.65 -3.00 11.67
CA GLU A 408 -20.14 -1.78 12.35
C GLU A 408 -19.48 -0.50 11.80
N ASN A 409 -18.70 -0.57 10.72
CA ASN A 409 -17.88 0.53 10.24
C ASN A 409 -18.27 1.04 8.86
N ASP A 410 -19.14 0.32 8.12
CA ASP A 410 -19.58 0.81 6.81
C ASP A 410 -20.98 0.36 6.38
N VAL A 411 -21.55 1.15 5.45
CA VAL A 411 -22.68 0.78 4.61
C VAL A 411 -22.22 0.85 3.17
N SER A 412 -22.26 -0.26 2.47
CA SER A 412 -21.85 -0.34 1.07
C SER A 412 -23.03 -0.48 0.12
N LEU A 413 -23.02 0.29 -0.97
CA LEU A 413 -24.10 0.48 -1.93
C LEU A 413 -23.57 0.24 -3.34
N VAL A 414 -24.37 -0.39 -4.21
CA VAL A 414 -24.05 -0.54 -5.63
C VAL A 414 -24.97 0.35 -6.47
N VAL A 415 -24.35 1.25 -7.23
CA VAL A 415 -25.03 2.20 -8.14
C VAL A 415 -24.46 2.09 -9.55
N LYS A 416 -25.15 2.65 -10.54
CA LYS A 416 -24.55 2.82 -11.87
C LYS A 416 -23.45 3.88 -11.84
N VAL A 417 -22.41 3.71 -12.65
CA VAL A 417 -21.32 4.71 -12.81
C VAL A 417 -21.89 6.08 -13.17
N THR A 418 -22.99 6.16 -13.95
CA THR A 418 -23.64 7.42 -14.32
C THR A 418 -24.17 8.20 -13.13
N ASP A 419 -24.60 7.50 -12.09
CA ASP A 419 -25.27 8.08 -10.93
C ASP A 419 -24.30 8.33 -9.77
N LYS A 420 -23.06 7.81 -9.88
CA LYS A 420 -22.02 7.89 -8.84
C LYS A 420 -21.74 9.33 -8.42
N ALA A 421 -21.48 10.21 -9.37
CA ALA A 421 -21.09 11.59 -9.05
C ALA A 421 -22.18 12.37 -8.31
N GLU A 422 -23.45 12.16 -8.68
CA GLU A 422 -24.59 12.74 -7.98
C GLU A 422 -24.74 12.15 -6.57
N ALA A 423 -24.64 10.83 -6.44
CA ALA A 423 -24.69 10.15 -5.15
C ALA A 423 -23.62 10.65 -4.18
N LEU A 424 -22.38 10.84 -4.64
CA LEU A 424 -21.29 11.38 -3.83
C LEU A 424 -21.56 12.80 -3.33
N ARG A 425 -22.10 13.69 -4.17
CA ARG A 425 -22.47 15.04 -3.77
C ARG A 425 -23.58 15.07 -2.73
N LEU A 426 -24.61 14.24 -2.93
CA LEU A 426 -25.73 14.13 -1.99
C LEU A 426 -25.31 13.58 -0.63
N LEU A 427 -24.44 12.56 -0.62
CA LEU A 427 -23.86 12.02 0.62
C LEU A 427 -22.97 13.06 1.32
N ASP A 428 -22.17 13.80 0.57
CA ASP A 428 -21.33 14.87 1.13
C ASP A 428 -22.17 15.95 1.83
N GLU A 429 -23.20 16.43 1.12
CA GLU A 429 -24.08 17.49 1.61
C GLU A 429 -24.84 17.08 2.87
N LYS A 430 -25.34 15.84 2.91
CA LYS A 430 -26.19 15.37 3.99
C LYS A 430 -25.46 14.77 5.19
N LEU A 431 -24.24 14.24 4.99
CA LEU A 431 -23.54 13.46 6.01
C LEU A 431 -22.23 14.10 6.46
N LEU A 432 -21.48 14.72 5.55
CA LEU A 432 -20.11 15.17 5.80
C LEU A 432 -19.99 16.68 6.02
N LYS A 433 -20.81 17.49 5.33
CA LYS A 433 -20.90 18.92 5.64
C LYS A 433 -21.66 19.09 6.96
N LYS A 434 -21.05 19.79 7.92
CA LYS A 434 -21.77 20.19 9.15
C LYS A 434 -22.98 21.02 8.69
N ALA A 435 -24.16 20.72 9.21
CA ALA A 435 -25.28 21.64 9.15
C ALA A 435 -24.79 22.95 9.77
N SER A 436 -24.64 23.98 8.93
CA SER A 436 -24.27 25.34 9.31
C SER A 436 -25.37 25.98 10.17
#